data_32a26d915660c2402c97afa2fd1d620b
#
_entry.id   32a26d915660c2402c97afa2fd1d620b
#
_cell.length_a   1.000
_cell.length_b   1.000
_cell.length_c   1.000
_cell.angle_alpha   90.00
_cell.angle_beta   90.00
_cell.angle_gamma   90.00
#
_symmetry.space_group_name_H-M   'P 1'
#
loop_
_entity.id
_entity.type
_entity.pdbx_description
1 polymer ?
#
loop_
_entity_poly.entity_id
_entity_poly.type
_entity_poly.pdbx_seq_one_letter_code
_entity_poly.pdbx_strand_id
1 'polypeptide(L)'
;PKQPLRVLKYRQGCALELLCRCKYFEVYRMLLNTERCRHMVDYWADGISFRVLLCIKGCGSFILECGEMYNFFKGDCIFFPANSVRVRLHGRAQFLEVRG
;
A
#
# COMPACT_ATOMS: atom_id res chain seq x y z
N PRO A 1 28.24 -6.90 6.85
CA PRO A 1 26.85 -7.11 7.17
C PRO A 1 26.12 -5.80 7.24
N LYS A 2 25.10 -5.75 6.52
CA LYS A 2 24.30 -4.57 6.46
C LYS A 2 23.15 -4.65 7.43
N GLN A 3 22.97 -3.61 8.16
CA GLN A 3 21.75 -3.45 8.90
C GLN A 3 20.63 -3.24 7.91
N PRO A 4 19.52 -3.95 8.04
CA PRO A 4 18.37 -3.62 7.23
C PRO A 4 17.94 -2.21 7.60
N LEU A 5 17.74 -1.40 6.59
CA LEU A 5 17.22 -0.08 6.81
C LEU A 5 15.77 -0.20 7.20
N ARG A 6 15.48 0.09 8.44
CA ARG A 6 14.11 0.18 8.89
C ARG A 6 13.69 1.63 8.82
N VAL A 7 12.95 1.95 7.80
CA VAL A 7 12.33 3.25 7.71
C VAL A 7 10.87 3.05 7.98
N LEU A 8 10.43 3.51 9.14
CA LEU A 8 9.03 3.44 9.52
C LEU A 8 8.39 4.79 9.28
N LYS A 9 7.36 4.81 8.46
CA LYS A 9 6.56 6.00 8.22
C LYS A 9 5.17 5.73 8.73
N TYR A 10 4.67 6.62 9.56
CA TYR A 10 3.34 6.50 10.12
C TYR A 10 2.44 7.57 9.57
N ARG A 11 1.26 7.16 9.17
CA ARG A 11 0.14 8.04 8.96
C ARG A 11 -1.04 7.45 9.70
N GLN A 12 -2.07 8.25 9.90
CA GLN A 12 -3.27 7.74 10.55
C GLN A 12 -3.83 6.57 9.73
N GLY A 13 -3.87 5.40 10.31
CA GLY A 13 -4.39 4.21 9.67
C GLY A 13 -3.42 3.45 8.81
N CYS A 14 -2.18 3.93 8.67
CA CYS A 14 -1.20 3.28 7.78
C CYS A 14 0.21 3.41 8.32
N ALA A 15 0.96 2.33 8.29
CA ALA A 15 2.37 2.32 8.64
C ALA A 15 3.15 1.64 7.51
N LEU A 16 4.30 2.18 7.17
CA LEU A 16 5.18 1.64 6.13
C LEU A 16 6.54 1.32 6.72
N GLU A 17 7.04 0.15 6.38
CA GLU A 17 8.37 -0.29 6.78
C GLU A 17 9.14 -0.75 5.54
N LEU A 18 10.30 -0.17 5.30
CA LEU A 18 11.16 -0.59 4.20
C LEU A 18 11.78 -1.94 4.56
N LEU A 19 11.52 -2.95 3.75
CA LEU A 19 12.06 -4.29 3.95
C LEU A 19 13.29 -4.55 3.12
N CYS A 20 13.32 -4.05 1.88
CA CYS A 20 14.38 -4.35 0.95
C CYS A 20 14.50 -3.21 -0.05
N ARG A 21 15.73 -2.87 -0.38
CA ARG A 21 16.00 -1.90 -1.45
C ARG A 21 17.11 -2.46 -2.31
N CYS A 22 16.88 -2.49 -3.59
CA CYS A 22 17.92 -2.87 -4.52
C CYS A 22 17.96 -1.85 -5.66
N LYS A 23 18.83 -2.10 -6.65
CA LYS A 23 19.06 -1.17 -7.75
C LYS A 23 17.79 -0.89 -8.57
N TYR A 24 16.89 -1.88 -8.63
CA TYR A 24 15.75 -1.83 -9.54
C TYR A 24 14.40 -1.63 -8.87
N PHE A 25 14.31 -1.93 -7.57
CA PHE A 25 13.04 -1.81 -6.90
C PHE A 25 13.22 -1.72 -5.37
N GLU A 26 12.15 -1.34 -4.71
CA GLU A 26 12.07 -1.33 -3.26
C GLU A 26 10.85 -2.14 -2.83
N VAL A 27 10.95 -2.82 -1.70
CA VAL A 27 9.85 -3.58 -1.13
C VAL A 27 9.56 -3.05 0.27
N TYR A 28 8.31 -2.73 0.50
CA TYR A 28 7.83 -2.24 1.78
C TYR A 28 6.77 -3.17 2.35
N ARG A 29 6.70 -3.22 3.66
CA ARG A 29 5.53 -3.78 4.34
C ARG A 29 4.61 -2.62 4.67
N MET A 30 3.36 -2.72 4.25
CA MET A 30 2.35 -1.72 4.55
C MET A 30 1.31 -2.33 5.47
N LEU A 31 1.10 -1.69 6.61
CA LEU A 31 0.07 -2.09 7.56
C LEU A 31 -1.06 -1.10 7.47
N LEU A 32 -2.22 -1.58 7.09
CA LEU A 32 -3.42 -0.77 6.96
C LEU A 32 -4.38 -1.11 8.08
N ASN A 33 -4.84 -0.09 8.80
CA ASN A 33 -5.89 -0.26 9.80
C ASN A 33 -6.66 1.04 9.93
N THR A 34 -7.79 1.13 9.25
CA THR A 34 -8.65 2.30 9.29
C THR A 34 -9.94 2.06 10.05
N GLU A 35 -10.08 0.90 10.70
CA GLU A 35 -11.31 0.56 11.40
C GLU A 35 -11.66 1.54 12.51
N ARG A 36 -10.65 2.11 13.14
CA ARG A 36 -10.82 3.08 14.23
C ARG A 36 -10.49 4.50 13.81
N CYS A 37 -10.29 4.70 12.52
CA CYS A 37 -9.95 6.02 11.98
C CYS A 37 -11.17 6.62 11.31
N ARG A 38 -11.27 7.94 11.36
CA ARG A 38 -12.35 8.65 10.69
C ARG A 38 -12.13 8.78 9.19
N HIS A 39 -10.88 8.64 8.77
CA HIS A 39 -10.50 8.88 7.38
C HIS A 39 -9.89 7.64 6.78
N MET A 40 -10.15 7.45 5.50
CA MET A 40 -9.50 6.42 4.73
C MET A 40 -8.10 6.88 4.35
N VAL A 41 -7.24 5.93 3.99
CA VAL A 41 -5.88 6.23 3.58
C VAL A 41 -5.86 6.47 2.08
N ASP A 42 -5.36 7.63 1.67
CA ASP A 42 -5.15 7.92 0.25
C ASP A 42 -3.91 7.18 -0.24
N TYR A 43 -4.01 6.60 -1.42
CA TYR A 43 -2.91 5.85 -2.01
C TYR A 43 -2.87 6.07 -3.52
N TRP A 44 -1.68 6.27 -4.05
CA TRP A 44 -1.47 6.42 -5.49
C TRP A 44 -0.02 6.12 -5.83
N ALA A 45 0.23 5.77 -7.09
CA ALA A 45 1.57 5.71 -7.62
C ALA A 45 1.92 7.08 -8.21
N ASP A 46 3.12 7.56 -7.94
CA ASP A 46 3.56 8.85 -8.48
C ASP A 46 3.87 8.73 -9.98
N GLY A 47 4.32 9.83 -10.59
CA GLY A 47 4.59 9.85 -12.01
C GLY A 47 5.88 9.18 -12.44
N ILE A 48 6.66 8.65 -11.50
CA ILE A 48 7.99 8.13 -11.78
C ILE A 48 7.98 6.61 -11.89
N SER A 49 7.25 5.92 -11.02
CA SER A 49 7.30 4.47 -10.97
C SER A 49 5.94 3.86 -10.66
N PHE A 50 5.80 2.61 -11.06
CA PHE A 50 4.62 1.85 -10.72
C PHE A 50 4.71 1.34 -9.28
N ARG A 51 3.57 0.90 -8.76
CA ARG A 51 3.50 0.22 -7.46
C ARG A 51 2.60 -1.00 -7.56
N VAL A 52 2.97 -2.03 -6.80
CA VAL A 52 2.18 -3.25 -6.70
C VAL A 52 1.88 -3.50 -5.24
N LEU A 53 0.63 -3.74 -4.91
CA LEU A 53 0.21 -4.13 -3.57
C LEU A 53 -0.20 -5.58 -3.61
N LEU A 54 0.48 -6.40 -2.81
CA LEU A 54 0.09 -7.79 -2.59
C LEU A 54 -0.48 -7.89 -1.19
N CYS A 55 -1.74 -8.25 -1.07
CA CYS A 55 -2.38 -8.43 0.22
C CYS A 55 -1.95 -9.77 0.80
N ILE A 56 -1.18 -9.75 1.86
CA ILE A 56 -0.68 -10.97 2.49
C ILE A 56 -1.49 -11.36 3.71
N LYS A 57 -2.33 -10.47 4.23
CA LYS A 57 -3.13 -10.77 5.40
C LYS A 57 -4.30 -9.78 5.49
N GLY A 58 -5.46 -10.27 5.91
CA GLY A 58 -6.62 -9.44 6.14
C GLY A 58 -7.45 -9.20 4.90
N CYS A 59 -8.25 -8.16 4.95
CA CYS A 59 -9.12 -7.78 3.85
C CYS A 59 -9.53 -6.31 4.00
N GLY A 60 -10.16 -5.78 2.96
CA GLY A 60 -10.67 -4.43 2.98
C GLY A 60 -11.24 -4.05 1.63
N SER A 61 -11.28 -2.75 1.38
CA SER A 61 -11.78 -2.23 0.13
C SER A 61 -10.98 -1.02 -0.30
N PHE A 62 -11.00 -0.72 -1.59
CA PHE A 62 -10.46 0.54 -2.10
C PHE A 62 -11.51 1.20 -2.97
N ILE A 63 -11.53 2.51 -2.92
CA ILE A 63 -12.53 3.33 -3.60
C ILE A 63 -11.80 4.23 -4.57
N LEU A 64 -12.21 4.19 -5.84
CA LEU A 64 -11.68 5.04 -6.88
C LEU A 64 -12.28 6.43 -6.80
N GLU A 65 -11.64 7.41 -7.44
CA GLU A 65 -12.15 8.77 -7.48
C GLU A 65 -13.54 8.86 -8.09
N CYS A 66 -13.86 7.97 -9.01
CA CYS A 66 -15.19 7.95 -9.64
C CYS A 66 -16.27 7.38 -8.73
N GLY A 67 -15.90 6.87 -7.55
CA GLY A 67 -16.86 6.32 -6.60
C GLY A 67 -16.99 4.81 -6.65
N GLU A 68 -16.38 4.14 -7.63
CA GLU A 68 -16.40 2.69 -7.68
C GLU A 68 -15.61 2.11 -6.52
N MET A 69 -16.16 1.06 -5.92
CA MET A 69 -15.53 0.38 -4.79
C MET A 69 -15.26 -1.06 -5.15
N TYR A 70 -14.06 -1.51 -4.78
CA TYR A 70 -13.63 -2.90 -4.98
C TYR A 70 -13.14 -3.45 -3.66
N ASN A 71 -13.43 -4.72 -3.41
CA ASN A 71 -12.95 -5.42 -2.23
C ASN A 71 -11.66 -6.15 -2.55
N PHE A 72 -10.78 -6.25 -1.56
CA PHE A 72 -9.58 -7.07 -1.67
C PHE A 72 -9.49 -8.03 -0.50
N PHE A 73 -8.83 -9.14 -0.72
CA PHE A 73 -8.67 -10.18 0.27
C PHE A 73 -7.23 -10.71 0.23
N LYS A 74 -6.88 -11.49 1.22
CA LYS A 74 -5.59 -12.14 1.26
C LYS A 74 -5.33 -12.88 -0.05
N GLY A 75 -4.17 -12.63 -0.65
CA GLY A 75 -3.78 -13.22 -1.92
C GLY A 75 -4.03 -12.34 -3.13
N ASP A 76 -4.78 -11.26 -2.98
CA ASP A 76 -5.04 -10.35 -4.08
C ASP A 76 -3.82 -9.47 -4.35
N CYS A 77 -3.60 -9.20 -5.62
CA CYS A 77 -2.51 -8.37 -6.09
C CYS A 77 -3.10 -7.21 -6.89
N ILE A 78 -2.75 -5.99 -6.52
CA ILE A 78 -3.27 -4.79 -7.16
C ILE A 78 -2.11 -4.04 -7.77
N PHE A 79 -2.20 -3.78 -9.08
CA PHE A 79 -1.18 -3.06 -9.81
C PHE A 79 -1.59 -1.60 -9.99
N PHE A 80 -0.70 -0.70 -9.62
CA PHE A 80 -0.87 0.74 -9.82
C PHE A 80 0.19 1.20 -10.81
N PRO A 81 -0.18 1.46 -12.07
CA PRO A 81 0.80 2.00 -13.01
C PRO A 81 1.28 3.37 -12.58
N ALA A 82 2.42 3.78 -13.10
CA ALA A 82 2.95 5.10 -12.82
C ALA A 82 1.90 6.16 -13.16
N ASN A 83 1.80 7.18 -12.32
CA ASN A 83 0.84 8.25 -12.49
C ASN A 83 -0.61 7.76 -12.47
N SER A 84 -0.89 6.76 -11.64
CA SER A 84 -2.24 6.22 -11.50
C SER A 84 -3.15 7.20 -10.76
N VAL A 85 -4.45 6.98 -10.92
CA VAL A 85 -5.42 7.75 -10.15
C VAL A 85 -5.31 7.42 -8.66
N ARG A 86 -5.68 8.40 -7.85
CA ARG A 86 -5.67 8.23 -6.41
C ARG A 86 -6.83 7.34 -5.98
N VAL A 87 -6.56 6.44 -5.05
CA VAL A 87 -7.59 5.60 -4.45
C VAL A 87 -7.58 5.79 -2.94
N ARG A 88 -8.66 5.40 -2.29
CA ARG A 88 -8.78 5.42 -0.84
C ARG A 88 -8.84 3.98 -0.35
N LEU A 89 -7.97 3.66 0.58
CA LEU A 89 -7.91 2.33 1.17
C LEU A 89 -8.64 2.31 2.51
N HIS A 90 -9.42 1.28 2.72
CA HIS A 90 -10.17 1.10 3.96
C HIS A 90 -10.14 -0.37 4.36
N GLY A 91 -9.97 -0.63 5.64
CA GLY A 91 -10.00 -1.97 6.18
C GLY A 91 -8.82 -2.25 7.10
N ARG A 92 -8.58 -3.52 7.31
CA ARG A 92 -7.48 -3.99 8.15
C ARG A 92 -6.73 -5.08 7.40
N ALA A 93 -5.53 -4.77 6.96
CA ALA A 93 -4.77 -5.67 6.10
C ALA A 93 -3.28 -5.39 6.19
N GLN A 94 -2.50 -6.37 5.76
CA GLN A 94 -1.07 -6.20 5.54
C GLN A 94 -0.79 -6.41 4.07
N PHE A 95 0.06 -5.56 3.54
CA PHE A 95 0.49 -5.64 2.15
C PHE A 95 1.99 -5.71 2.06
N LEU A 96 2.47 -6.33 0.98
CA LEU A 96 3.80 -6.07 0.48
C LEU A 96 3.65 -5.09 -0.67
N GLU A 97 4.32 -3.95 -0.54
CA GLU A 97 4.31 -2.92 -1.59
C GLU A 97 5.62 -2.96 -2.33
N VAL A 98 5.56 -3.15 -3.64
CA VAL A 98 6.74 -3.11 -4.50
C VAL A 98 6.68 -1.82 -5.31
N ARG A 99 7.76 -1.06 -5.25
CA ARG A 99 7.92 0.16 -6.03
C ARG A 99 9.01 -0.05 -7.07
N GLY A 100 8.67 0.20 -8.30
CA GLY A 100 9.62 0.07 -9.39
C GLY A 100 10.59 1.23 -9.53
#